data_598fddfa62c375ea3fc86bb03ecafd87
#
_entry.id   598fddfa62c375ea3fc86bb03ecafd87
#
_cell.length_a   1.000
_cell.length_b   1.000
_cell.length_c   1.000
_cell.angle_alpha   90.00
_cell.angle_beta   90.00
_cell.angle_gamma   90.00
#
_symmetry.space_group_name_H-M   'P 1'
#
loop_
_entity.id
_entity.type
_entity.pdbx_description
1 polymer ?
#
loop_
_entity_poly.entity_id
_entity_poly.type
_entity_poly.pdbx_seq_one_letter_code
_entity_poly.pdbx_strand_id
1 'polypeptide(L)'
;IMTTATAAQSAPTSTGYTLAAADPNELDIAANVRDCVDITEDSEFVASIAAHGVLQAVSAVRRADGTLAVHDGQRRTLAAREAGLSSIPVLVREQNADEKAAGIERITEQVVSNDQREDLTRGQRAAAVTGLLDLGLSVRKVSAQLHVPKEYVEKAGRAGRSERARQRLDQSQLTLNAAALIADLEEAVEAEPCVTDAVEKVFEIGLGIENRLSTIKRRVDERSATRVAAAAHVARGFTLLHDEPSTSEGGVVLPR
;
A
#
# COMPACT_ATOMS: atom_id res chain seq x y z
N ILE A 1 -14.43 51.75 -28.20
CA ILE A 1 -14.23 51.38 -26.79
C ILE A 1 -14.30 49.86 -26.78
N MET A 2 -13.12 49.23 -26.82
CA MET A 2 -12.99 47.76 -26.71
C MET A 2 -12.78 47.40 -25.23
N THR A 3 -13.73 46.68 -24.65
CA THR A 3 -13.65 46.16 -23.29
C THR A 3 -12.98 44.82 -23.37
N THR A 4 -11.73 44.74 -22.94
CA THR A 4 -11.00 43.49 -22.76
C THR A 4 -11.52 42.80 -21.50
N ALA A 5 -12.20 41.65 -21.69
CA ALA A 5 -12.56 40.78 -20.59
C ALA A 5 -11.28 40.10 -20.07
N THR A 6 -10.84 40.50 -18.88
CA THR A 6 -9.77 39.82 -18.12
C THR A 6 -10.32 38.47 -17.65
N ALA A 7 -9.78 37.38 -18.20
CA ALA A 7 -10.03 36.04 -17.69
C ALA A 7 -9.54 35.98 -16.24
N ALA A 8 -10.44 35.79 -15.30
CA ALA A 8 -10.12 35.50 -13.92
C ALA A 8 -9.36 34.16 -13.87
N GLN A 9 -8.04 34.26 -13.66
CA GLN A 9 -7.24 33.12 -13.23
C GLN A 9 -7.80 32.67 -11.88
N SER A 10 -8.36 31.48 -11.81
CA SER A 10 -8.69 30.83 -10.54
C SER A 10 -7.40 30.74 -9.73
N ALA A 11 -7.34 31.49 -8.64
CA ALA A 11 -6.28 31.35 -7.65
C ALA A 11 -6.20 29.88 -7.23
N PRO A 12 -4.99 29.31 -7.03
CA PRO A 12 -4.88 27.97 -6.49
C PRO A 12 -5.65 27.96 -5.16
N THR A 13 -6.54 27.00 -5.02
CA THR A 13 -7.31 26.77 -3.78
C THR A 13 -6.30 26.75 -2.65
N SER A 14 -6.35 27.70 -1.71
CA SER A 14 -5.48 27.72 -0.54
C SER A 14 -5.71 26.38 0.16
N THR A 15 -4.70 25.55 0.20
CA THR A 15 -4.68 24.34 1.02
C THR A 15 -4.85 24.80 2.45
N GLY A 16 -5.99 24.77 3.05
CA GLY A 16 -6.38 25.37 4.34
C GLY A 16 -5.45 25.07 5.54
N TYR A 17 -4.14 25.18 5.31
CA TYR A 17 -3.09 25.08 6.34
C TYR A 17 -2.87 26.39 7.07
N THR A 18 -2.79 26.31 8.39
CA THR A 18 -2.42 27.41 9.27
C THR A 18 -1.09 27.07 9.95
N LEU A 19 -0.13 27.99 9.92
CA LEU A 19 1.13 27.84 10.67
C LEU A 19 0.87 28.15 12.14
N ALA A 20 1.22 27.20 13.01
CA ALA A 20 1.13 27.30 14.45
C ALA A 20 2.43 26.84 15.12
N ALA A 21 2.61 27.18 16.39
CA ALA A 21 3.62 26.61 17.25
C ALA A 21 2.96 25.61 18.20
N ALA A 22 3.56 24.44 18.38
CA ALA A 22 3.02 23.40 19.27
C ALA A 22 4.16 22.71 20.04
N ASP A 23 3.87 22.25 21.26
CA ASP A 23 4.75 21.38 22.02
C ASP A 23 4.86 20.02 21.30
N PRO A 24 6.07 19.56 20.94
CA PRO A 24 6.24 18.28 20.28
C PRO A 24 5.71 17.10 21.12
N ASN A 25 5.64 17.21 22.43
CA ASN A 25 5.12 16.17 23.33
C ASN A 25 3.59 16.05 23.26
N GLU A 26 2.88 17.11 22.90
CA GLU A 26 1.42 17.12 22.73
C GLU A 26 0.96 16.67 21.34
N LEU A 27 1.89 16.50 20.41
CA LEU A 27 1.55 16.00 19.06
C LEU A 27 1.36 14.49 19.08
N ASP A 28 0.27 13.98 18.54
CA ASP A 28 0.05 12.56 18.34
C ASP A 28 0.74 12.07 17.03
N ILE A 29 1.53 11.01 17.13
CA ILE A 29 2.19 10.42 15.97
C ILE A 29 1.27 9.35 15.41
N ALA A 30 0.49 9.71 14.38
CA ALA A 30 -0.37 8.78 13.67
C ALA A 30 0.44 7.68 12.96
N ALA A 31 -0.22 6.53 12.70
CA ALA A 31 0.38 5.47 11.90
C ALA A 31 0.86 6.01 10.54
N ASN A 32 2.13 5.81 10.24
CA ASN A 32 2.77 6.25 9.01
C ASN A 32 2.89 5.06 8.04
N VAL A 33 3.00 5.35 6.74
CA VAL A 33 3.34 4.37 5.69
C VAL A 33 4.77 3.83 5.88
N ARG A 34 5.65 4.60 6.54
CA ARG A 34 6.97 4.13 6.98
C ARG A 34 6.85 3.30 8.25
N ASP A 35 7.56 2.18 8.26
CA ASP A 35 7.77 1.37 9.47
C ASP A 35 8.58 2.16 10.51
N CYS A 36 8.54 1.71 11.76
CA CYS A 36 9.08 2.38 12.95
C CYS A 36 10.35 3.20 12.71
N VAL A 37 10.28 4.49 13.06
CA VAL A 37 11.45 5.38 13.10
C VAL A 37 12.06 5.31 14.49
N ASP A 38 13.20 4.63 14.61
CA ASP A 38 14.01 4.71 15.83
C ASP A 38 14.94 5.93 15.74
N ILE A 39 14.65 6.94 16.57
CA ILE A 39 15.43 8.19 16.59
C ILE A 39 16.65 8.07 17.51
N THR A 40 16.71 7.05 18.37
CA THR A 40 17.80 6.88 19.34
C THR A 40 19.15 6.59 18.69
N GLU A 41 19.12 5.99 17.49
CA GLU A 41 20.31 5.72 16.69
C GLU A 41 20.80 6.94 15.88
N ASP A 42 20.01 8.02 15.80
CA ASP A 42 20.29 9.20 14.98
C ASP A 42 20.71 10.43 15.82
N SER A 43 21.73 10.22 16.65
CA SER A 43 22.22 11.24 17.60
C SER A 43 22.69 12.53 16.92
N GLU A 44 23.22 12.48 15.70
CA GLU A 44 23.65 13.67 14.96
C GLU A 44 22.44 14.52 14.54
N PHE A 45 21.35 13.87 14.12
CA PHE A 45 20.13 14.58 13.75
C PHE A 45 19.47 15.22 14.98
N VAL A 46 19.43 14.52 16.12
CA VAL A 46 18.94 15.07 17.40
C VAL A 46 19.78 16.27 17.83
N ALA A 47 21.12 16.17 17.76
CA ALA A 47 22.01 17.28 18.08
C ALA A 47 21.81 18.49 17.16
N SER A 48 21.57 18.26 15.86
CA SER A 48 21.25 19.33 14.91
C SER A 48 19.92 20.02 15.26
N ILE A 49 18.90 19.28 15.62
CA ILE A 49 17.60 19.82 16.06
C ILE A 49 17.75 20.59 17.39
N ALA A 50 18.57 20.10 18.33
CA ALA A 50 18.85 20.82 19.58
C ALA A 50 19.56 22.16 19.35
N ALA A 51 20.49 22.22 18.39
CA ALA A 51 21.28 23.41 18.11
C ALA A 51 20.52 24.45 17.27
N HIS A 52 19.70 24.05 16.32
CA HIS A 52 19.11 24.95 15.31
C HIS A 52 17.56 24.98 15.36
N GLY A 53 16.94 24.16 16.19
CA GLY A 53 15.49 23.97 16.19
C GLY A 53 15.00 23.23 14.94
N VAL A 54 13.68 23.11 14.82
CA VAL A 54 13.01 22.52 13.67
C VAL A 54 12.82 23.58 12.59
N LEU A 55 13.70 23.61 11.58
CA LEU A 55 13.68 24.61 10.50
C LEU A 55 12.54 24.39 9.48
N GLN A 56 12.14 23.14 9.26
CA GLN A 56 11.04 22.79 8.36
C GLN A 56 9.83 22.39 9.18
N ALA A 57 8.71 23.11 9.04
CA ALA A 57 7.49 22.84 9.79
C ALA A 57 7.00 21.37 9.61
N VAL A 58 6.49 20.84 10.69
CA VAL A 58 5.81 19.52 10.71
C VAL A 58 4.39 19.72 10.19
N SER A 59 3.87 18.77 9.39
CA SER A 59 2.47 18.80 8.96
C SER A 59 1.62 18.00 9.92
N ALA A 60 0.54 18.61 10.41
CA ALA A 60 -0.40 17.96 11.32
C ALA A 60 -1.86 18.25 10.96
N VAL A 61 -2.73 17.37 11.37
CA VAL A 61 -4.17 17.51 11.22
C VAL A 61 -4.80 17.63 12.61
N ARG A 62 -5.66 18.62 12.78
CA ARG A 62 -6.47 18.77 13.99
C ARG A 62 -7.66 17.84 13.94
N ARG A 63 -7.72 16.91 14.88
CA ARG A 63 -8.87 16.01 15.05
C ARG A 63 -10.06 16.74 15.70
N ALA A 64 -11.23 16.12 15.66
CA ALA A 64 -12.45 16.65 16.26
C ALA A 64 -12.36 16.86 17.79
N ASP A 65 -11.50 16.10 18.47
CA ASP A 65 -11.20 16.23 19.90
C ASP A 65 -10.17 17.33 20.21
N GLY A 66 -9.66 18.04 19.19
CA GLY A 66 -8.67 19.10 19.27
C GLY A 66 -7.22 18.61 19.24
N THR A 67 -6.95 17.30 19.28
CA THR A 67 -5.59 16.76 19.21
C THR A 67 -4.96 17.00 17.84
N LEU A 68 -3.64 17.23 17.79
CA LEU A 68 -2.86 17.41 16.57
C LEU A 68 -2.17 16.09 16.20
N ALA A 69 -2.60 15.45 15.13
CA ALA A 69 -1.99 14.23 14.61
C ALA A 69 -0.98 14.56 13.52
N VAL A 70 0.28 14.16 13.72
CA VAL A 70 1.38 14.36 12.76
C VAL A 70 1.19 13.49 11.52
N HIS A 71 1.15 14.11 10.35
CA HIS A 71 1.07 13.43 9.05
C HIS A 71 2.44 13.35 8.36
N ASP A 72 3.22 14.43 8.39
CA ASP A 72 4.60 14.45 7.89
C ASP A 72 5.52 15.13 8.91
N GLY A 73 6.76 14.64 9.00
CA GLY A 73 7.75 15.16 9.92
C GLY A 73 7.88 14.37 11.23
N GLN A 74 7.48 13.10 11.27
CA GLN A 74 7.58 12.22 12.44
C GLN A 74 9.00 12.23 13.04
N ARG A 75 10.07 12.05 12.22
CA ARG A 75 11.46 12.09 12.70
C ARG A 75 11.79 13.42 13.36
N ARG A 76 11.36 14.55 12.78
CA ARG A 76 11.56 15.90 13.34
C ARG A 76 10.85 16.08 14.68
N THR A 77 9.63 15.53 14.79
CA THR A 77 8.85 15.56 16.04
C THR A 77 9.54 14.74 17.12
N LEU A 78 9.96 13.50 16.81
CA LEU A 78 10.68 12.64 17.75
C LEU A 78 12.02 13.22 18.18
N ALA A 79 12.81 13.75 17.23
CA ALA A 79 14.07 14.40 17.53
C ALA A 79 13.90 15.69 18.37
N ALA A 80 12.81 16.43 18.16
CA ALA A 80 12.48 17.61 18.97
C ALA A 80 12.10 17.23 20.41
N ARG A 81 11.40 16.11 20.62
CA ARG A 81 11.12 15.55 21.95
C ARG A 81 12.42 15.19 22.67
N GLU A 82 13.27 14.40 22.00
CA GLU A 82 14.55 13.97 22.54
C GLU A 82 15.49 15.15 22.84
N ALA A 83 15.47 16.18 21.98
CA ALA A 83 16.22 17.43 22.19
C ALA A 83 15.61 18.34 23.27
N GLY A 84 14.46 17.99 23.86
CA GLY A 84 13.80 18.76 24.92
C GLY A 84 13.24 20.11 24.45
N LEU A 85 12.88 20.27 23.18
CA LEU A 85 12.29 21.51 22.66
C LEU A 85 10.87 21.68 23.22
N SER A 86 10.55 22.87 23.69
CA SER A 86 9.23 23.22 24.20
C SER A 86 8.23 23.62 23.12
N SER A 87 8.70 23.87 21.90
CA SER A 87 7.84 24.31 20.80
C SER A 87 8.51 24.08 19.44
N ILE A 88 7.72 23.62 18.46
CA ILE A 88 8.15 23.47 17.06
C ILE A 88 7.11 24.07 16.11
N PRO A 89 7.53 24.52 14.90
CA PRO A 89 6.60 25.00 13.88
C PRO A 89 5.77 23.85 13.29
N VAL A 90 4.45 24.02 13.24
CA VAL A 90 3.50 23.02 12.72
C VAL A 90 2.56 23.67 11.72
N LEU A 91 2.44 23.09 10.55
CA LEU A 91 1.40 23.40 9.57
C LEU A 91 0.16 22.57 9.92
N VAL A 92 -0.87 23.22 10.45
CA VAL A 92 -2.10 22.60 10.91
C VAL A 92 -3.21 22.80 9.89
N ARG A 93 -3.92 21.73 9.58
CA ARG A 93 -5.23 21.79 8.90
C ARG A 93 -6.28 21.05 9.71
N GLU A 94 -7.54 21.39 9.48
CA GLU A 94 -8.66 20.66 10.10
C GLU A 94 -8.85 19.29 9.45
N GLN A 95 -9.19 18.29 10.25
CA GLN A 95 -9.51 16.95 9.76
C GLN A 95 -10.79 17.00 8.93
N ASN A 96 -10.80 16.27 7.81
CA ASN A 96 -12.05 16.04 7.10
C ASN A 96 -13.02 15.28 8.01
N ALA A 97 -14.26 15.75 8.08
CA ALA A 97 -15.30 15.15 8.89
C ALA A 97 -15.69 13.73 8.44
N ASP A 98 -15.47 13.40 7.17
CA ASP A 98 -15.60 12.06 6.63
C ASP A 98 -14.31 11.26 6.91
N GLU A 99 -14.40 10.28 7.79
CA GLU A 99 -13.28 9.42 8.21
C GLU A 99 -12.60 8.72 7.03
N LYS A 100 -13.39 8.29 6.04
CA LYS A 100 -12.88 7.67 4.82
C LYS A 100 -12.11 8.68 3.97
N ALA A 101 -12.64 9.87 3.77
CA ALA A 101 -11.95 10.94 3.06
C ALA A 101 -10.66 11.35 3.78
N ALA A 102 -10.68 11.45 5.11
CA ALA A 102 -9.51 11.73 5.93
C ALA A 102 -8.41 10.66 5.77
N GLY A 103 -8.80 9.37 5.72
CA GLY A 103 -7.87 8.26 5.48
C GLY A 103 -7.21 8.35 4.10
N ILE A 104 -8.00 8.64 3.07
CA ILE A 104 -7.51 8.80 1.69
C ILE A 104 -6.52 9.97 1.60
N GLU A 105 -6.87 11.12 2.17
CA GLU A 105 -6.00 12.31 2.18
C GLU A 105 -4.68 11.99 2.87
N ARG A 106 -4.72 11.37 4.05
CA ARG A 106 -3.53 10.99 4.81
C ARG A 106 -2.58 10.12 4.01
N ILE A 107 -3.07 9.02 3.43
CA ILE A 107 -2.23 8.09 2.66
C ILE A 107 -1.67 8.79 1.42
N THR A 108 -2.50 9.56 0.70
CA THR A 108 -2.06 10.27 -0.51
C THR A 108 -0.96 11.28 -0.21
N GLU A 109 -1.13 12.09 0.83
CA GLU A 109 -0.13 13.08 1.25
C GLU A 109 1.18 12.42 1.67
N GLN A 110 1.10 11.31 2.42
CA GLN A 110 2.29 10.57 2.83
C GLN A 110 3.05 9.99 1.62
N VAL A 111 2.35 9.41 0.65
CA VAL A 111 2.98 8.90 -0.57
C VAL A 111 3.63 10.03 -1.36
N VAL A 112 2.89 11.11 -1.63
CA VAL A 112 3.40 12.23 -2.43
C VAL A 112 4.58 12.93 -1.75
N SER A 113 4.50 13.18 -0.43
CA SER A 113 5.58 13.80 0.34
C SER A 113 6.85 12.95 0.38
N ASN A 114 6.71 11.64 0.52
CA ASN A 114 7.85 10.72 0.54
C ASN A 114 8.40 10.46 -0.86
N ASP A 115 7.56 10.43 -1.91
CA ASP A 115 8.00 10.31 -3.30
C ASP A 115 8.91 11.47 -3.72
N GLN A 116 8.62 12.69 -3.27
CA GLN A 116 9.45 13.85 -3.53
C GLN A 116 10.83 13.77 -2.88
N ARG A 117 11.02 12.86 -1.92
CA ARG A 117 12.28 12.63 -1.18
C ARG A 117 12.93 11.29 -1.49
N GLU A 118 12.36 10.47 -2.38
CA GLU A 118 12.79 9.07 -2.64
C GLU A 118 12.82 8.18 -1.38
N ASP A 119 11.97 8.47 -0.40
CA ASP A 119 12.04 7.89 0.94
C ASP A 119 11.19 6.63 1.15
N LEU A 120 10.27 6.31 0.23
CA LEU A 120 9.45 5.08 0.33
C LEU A 120 10.10 3.91 -0.37
N THR A 121 10.14 2.77 0.34
CA THR A 121 10.50 1.51 -0.31
C THR A 121 9.40 1.07 -1.29
N ARG A 122 9.75 0.16 -2.19
CA ARG A 122 8.79 -0.37 -3.17
C ARG A 122 7.63 -1.13 -2.52
N GLY A 123 7.90 -1.85 -1.42
CA GLY A 123 6.91 -2.56 -0.62
C GLY A 123 5.98 -1.60 0.12
N GLN A 124 6.53 -0.55 0.73
CA GLN A 124 5.74 0.49 1.41
C GLN A 124 4.81 1.22 0.43
N ARG A 125 5.31 1.53 -0.78
CA ARG A 125 4.49 2.13 -1.82
C ARG A 125 3.36 1.19 -2.27
N ALA A 126 3.62 -0.11 -2.39
CA ALA A 126 2.59 -1.10 -2.71
C ALA A 126 1.53 -1.18 -1.61
N ALA A 127 1.94 -1.18 -0.33
CA ALA A 127 1.03 -1.16 0.81
C ALA A 127 0.12 0.09 0.81
N ALA A 128 0.68 1.27 0.51
CA ALA A 128 -0.08 2.51 0.42
C ALA A 128 -1.14 2.46 -0.70
N VAL A 129 -0.78 1.94 -1.88
CA VAL A 129 -1.73 1.74 -2.98
C VAL A 129 -2.86 0.80 -2.57
N THR A 130 -2.55 -0.30 -1.88
CA THR A 130 -3.55 -1.23 -1.34
C THR A 130 -4.48 -0.52 -0.36
N GLY A 131 -3.94 0.26 0.59
CA GLY A 131 -4.74 1.02 1.54
C GLY A 131 -5.72 2.00 0.87
N LEU A 132 -5.32 2.67 -0.21
CA LEU A 132 -6.22 3.54 -0.98
C LEU A 132 -7.34 2.75 -1.67
N LEU A 133 -7.04 1.56 -2.22
CA LEU A 133 -8.04 0.69 -2.84
C LEU A 133 -9.02 0.14 -1.80
N ASP A 134 -8.55 -0.26 -0.62
CA ASP A 134 -9.37 -0.77 0.49
C ASP A 134 -10.29 0.31 1.06
N LEU A 135 -9.85 1.57 1.05
CA LEU A 135 -10.70 2.73 1.33
C LEU A 135 -11.73 3.00 0.22
N GLY A 136 -11.75 2.17 -0.84
CA GLY A 136 -12.75 2.15 -1.91
C GLY A 136 -12.49 3.14 -3.02
N LEU A 137 -11.26 3.63 -3.20
CA LEU A 137 -10.91 4.34 -4.42
C LEU A 137 -10.83 3.34 -5.58
N SER A 138 -11.31 3.77 -6.74
CA SER A 138 -11.10 2.98 -7.96
C SER A 138 -9.65 3.11 -8.44
N VAL A 139 -9.15 2.10 -9.15
CA VAL A 139 -7.83 2.10 -9.81
C VAL A 139 -7.59 3.39 -10.60
N ARG A 140 -8.62 3.89 -11.31
CA ARG A 140 -8.54 5.15 -12.07
C ARG A 140 -8.27 6.37 -11.17
N LYS A 141 -8.94 6.43 -10.01
CA LYS A 141 -8.76 7.55 -9.06
C LYS A 141 -7.37 7.51 -8.42
N VAL A 142 -6.92 6.33 -7.98
CA VAL A 142 -5.57 6.15 -7.41
C VAL A 142 -4.49 6.50 -8.43
N SER A 143 -4.64 6.01 -9.68
CA SER A 143 -3.74 6.35 -10.81
C SER A 143 -3.64 7.86 -11.04
N ALA A 144 -4.78 8.57 -10.99
CA ALA A 144 -4.80 10.02 -11.17
C ALA A 144 -4.18 10.78 -9.98
N GLN A 145 -4.45 10.35 -8.74
CA GLN A 145 -3.92 11.01 -7.53
C GLN A 145 -2.41 10.82 -7.36
N LEU A 146 -1.91 9.61 -7.63
CA LEU A 146 -0.50 9.29 -7.49
C LEU A 146 0.33 9.53 -8.77
N HIS A 147 -0.31 9.97 -9.86
CA HIS A 147 0.33 10.20 -11.16
C HIS A 147 1.08 8.97 -11.71
N VAL A 148 0.53 7.77 -11.50
CA VAL A 148 1.12 6.50 -11.93
C VAL A 148 0.19 5.77 -12.92
N PRO A 149 0.72 4.90 -13.80
CA PRO A 149 -0.10 4.09 -14.70
C PRO A 149 -1.10 3.20 -13.95
N LYS A 150 -2.30 2.97 -14.53
CA LYS A 150 -3.30 2.06 -13.93
C LYS A 150 -2.77 0.65 -13.72
N GLU A 151 -2.00 0.13 -14.67
CA GLU A 151 -1.35 -1.17 -14.58
C GLU A 151 -0.41 -1.27 -13.36
N TYR A 152 0.28 -0.16 -13.03
CA TYR A 152 1.06 -0.08 -11.79
C TYR A 152 0.17 -0.22 -10.57
N VAL A 153 -0.95 0.51 -10.51
CA VAL A 153 -1.90 0.47 -9.38
C VAL A 153 -2.49 -0.93 -9.20
N GLU A 154 -2.84 -1.62 -10.29
CA GLU A 154 -3.37 -2.98 -10.25
C GLU A 154 -2.34 -3.97 -9.68
N LYS A 155 -1.10 -3.90 -10.15
CA LYS A 155 -0.02 -4.77 -9.66
C LYS A 155 0.40 -4.44 -8.23
N ALA A 156 0.55 -3.15 -7.90
CA ALA A 156 0.90 -2.69 -6.57
C ALA A 156 -0.21 -3.03 -5.55
N GLY A 157 -1.47 -2.86 -5.94
CA GLY A 157 -2.61 -3.22 -5.10
C GLY A 157 -2.68 -4.70 -4.76
N ARG A 158 -2.28 -5.60 -5.67
CA ARG A 158 -2.15 -7.03 -5.37
C ARG A 158 -0.94 -7.32 -4.50
N ALA A 159 0.24 -6.84 -4.90
CA ALA A 159 1.48 -7.07 -4.17
C ALA A 159 1.42 -6.56 -2.72
N GLY A 160 0.75 -5.42 -2.49
CA GLY A 160 0.65 -4.80 -1.17
C GLY A 160 -0.23 -5.56 -0.16
N ARG A 161 -1.08 -6.51 -0.61
CA ARG A 161 -1.87 -7.38 0.28
C ARG A 161 -1.02 -8.40 1.02
N SER A 162 0.09 -8.83 0.45
CA SER A 162 0.98 -9.83 1.00
C SER A 162 2.19 -9.17 1.68
N GLU A 163 2.39 -9.43 2.96
CA GLU A 163 3.57 -9.02 3.71
C GLU A 163 4.85 -9.56 3.09
N ARG A 164 4.83 -10.85 2.72
CA ARG A 164 5.94 -11.53 2.07
C ARG A 164 6.30 -10.92 0.72
N ALA A 165 5.28 -10.59 -0.10
CA ALA A 165 5.50 -9.93 -1.39
C ALA A 165 6.15 -8.56 -1.20
N ARG A 166 5.72 -7.78 -0.19
CA ARG A 166 6.31 -6.47 0.15
C ARG A 166 7.76 -6.61 0.59
N GLN A 167 8.05 -7.50 1.52
CA GLN A 167 9.42 -7.76 1.99
C GLN A 167 10.35 -8.19 0.85
N ARG A 168 9.88 -9.06 -0.04
CA ARG A 168 10.65 -9.48 -1.22
C ARG A 168 10.86 -8.35 -2.23
N LEU A 169 9.91 -7.44 -2.38
CA LEU A 169 10.09 -6.22 -3.19
C LEU A 169 11.22 -5.34 -2.68
N ASP A 170 11.36 -5.23 -1.36
CA ASP A 170 12.35 -4.36 -0.70
C ASP A 170 13.73 -4.99 -0.64
N GLN A 171 13.81 -6.31 -0.41
CA GLN A 171 15.05 -7.04 -0.24
C GLN A 171 15.69 -7.53 -1.56
N SER A 172 14.94 -7.57 -2.65
CA SER A 172 15.38 -8.15 -3.89
C SER A 172 15.01 -7.30 -5.10
N GLN A 173 15.67 -7.57 -6.25
CA GLN A 173 15.34 -6.95 -7.53
C GLN A 173 14.11 -7.59 -8.21
N LEU A 174 13.12 -8.02 -7.42
CA LEU A 174 11.87 -8.54 -7.98
C LEU A 174 11.12 -7.47 -8.76
N THR A 175 10.50 -7.90 -9.86
CA THR A 175 9.53 -7.05 -10.56
C THR A 175 8.25 -6.93 -9.74
N LEU A 176 7.53 -5.82 -9.91
CA LEU A 176 6.23 -5.64 -9.27
C LEU A 176 5.23 -6.73 -9.70
N ASN A 177 5.38 -7.24 -10.92
CA ASN A 177 4.56 -8.35 -11.43
C ASN A 177 4.83 -9.66 -10.69
N ALA A 178 6.11 -9.97 -10.43
CA ALA A 178 6.47 -11.15 -9.64
C ALA A 178 5.93 -11.06 -8.20
N ALA A 179 5.99 -9.88 -7.58
CA ALA A 179 5.42 -9.65 -6.25
C ALA A 179 3.89 -9.81 -6.22
N ALA A 180 3.20 -9.30 -7.25
CA ALA A 180 1.75 -9.51 -7.39
C ALA A 180 1.39 -11.00 -7.55
N LEU A 181 2.19 -11.76 -8.31
CA LEU A 181 2.00 -13.22 -8.43
C LEU A 181 2.22 -13.97 -7.11
N ILE A 182 3.17 -13.53 -6.27
CA ILE A 182 3.35 -14.09 -4.93
C ILE A 182 2.09 -13.88 -4.09
N ALA A 183 1.56 -12.68 -4.06
CA ALA A 183 0.34 -12.36 -3.31
C ALA A 183 -0.87 -13.18 -3.81
N ASP A 184 -1.05 -13.29 -5.13
CA ASP A 184 -2.11 -14.09 -5.74
C ASP A 184 -1.96 -15.60 -5.42
N LEU A 185 -0.74 -16.10 -5.26
CA LEU A 185 -0.46 -17.50 -4.90
C LEU A 185 -0.67 -17.75 -3.41
N GLU A 186 -0.37 -16.80 -2.53
CA GLU A 186 -0.65 -16.90 -1.10
C GLU A 186 -2.15 -16.99 -0.82
N GLU A 187 -2.97 -16.24 -1.54
CA GLU A 187 -4.42 -16.34 -1.45
C GLU A 187 -4.93 -17.74 -1.83
N ALA A 188 -4.21 -18.44 -2.70
CA ALA A 188 -4.53 -19.81 -3.12
C ALA A 188 -4.03 -20.91 -2.16
N VAL A 189 -3.12 -20.59 -1.22
CA VAL A 189 -2.47 -21.58 -0.31
C VAL A 189 -3.49 -22.28 0.59
N GLU A 190 -4.53 -21.59 1.05
CA GLU A 190 -5.59 -22.19 1.87
C GLU A 190 -6.25 -23.40 1.18
N ALA A 191 -6.37 -23.32 -0.16
CA ALA A 191 -6.96 -24.40 -0.97
C ALA A 191 -5.93 -25.44 -1.42
N GLU A 192 -4.65 -25.06 -1.53
CA GLU A 192 -3.55 -25.90 -2.05
C GLU A 192 -2.23 -25.67 -1.28
N PRO A 193 -2.01 -26.32 -0.12
CA PRO A 193 -0.79 -26.10 0.70
C PRO A 193 0.53 -26.33 -0.02
N CYS A 194 0.56 -27.21 -1.04
CA CYS A 194 1.75 -27.49 -1.85
C CYS A 194 2.26 -26.27 -2.66
N VAL A 195 1.47 -25.22 -2.80
CA VAL A 195 1.85 -23.98 -3.50
C VAL A 195 2.98 -23.27 -2.76
N THR A 196 2.99 -23.30 -1.43
CA THR A 196 4.04 -22.68 -0.61
C THR A 196 5.43 -23.25 -0.95
N ASP A 197 5.55 -24.58 -0.97
CA ASP A 197 6.81 -25.25 -1.28
C ASP A 197 7.26 -24.97 -2.72
N ALA A 198 6.30 -24.92 -3.65
CA ALA A 198 6.58 -24.61 -5.05
C ALA A 198 7.10 -23.18 -5.22
N VAL A 199 6.55 -22.21 -4.50
CA VAL A 199 7.00 -20.82 -4.50
C VAL A 199 8.40 -20.70 -3.89
N GLU A 200 8.69 -21.38 -2.76
CA GLU A 200 10.04 -21.35 -2.14
C GLU A 200 11.10 -21.91 -3.08
N LYS A 201 10.84 -23.04 -3.73
CA LYS A 201 11.75 -23.62 -4.73
C LYS A 201 12.07 -22.68 -5.90
N VAL A 202 11.13 -21.81 -6.29
CA VAL A 202 11.39 -20.79 -7.32
C VAL A 202 12.46 -19.82 -6.87
N PHE A 203 12.46 -19.42 -5.60
CA PHE A 203 13.46 -18.51 -5.03
C PHE A 203 14.82 -19.19 -4.81
N GLU A 204 14.83 -20.45 -4.41
CA GLU A 204 16.09 -21.23 -4.27
C GLU A 204 16.84 -21.32 -5.61
N ILE A 205 16.11 -21.50 -6.72
CA ILE A 205 16.70 -21.56 -8.06
C ILE A 205 17.19 -20.19 -8.55
N GLY A 206 16.50 -19.11 -8.19
CA GLY A 206 16.90 -17.72 -8.46
C GLY A 206 16.80 -17.26 -9.92
N LEU A 207 16.55 -18.13 -10.88
CA LEU A 207 16.50 -17.82 -12.32
C LEU A 207 15.05 -17.90 -12.85
N GLY A 208 14.66 -16.90 -13.66
CA GLY A 208 13.37 -16.89 -14.34
C GLY A 208 12.17 -16.87 -13.38
N ILE A 209 12.31 -16.21 -12.23
CA ILE A 209 11.34 -16.19 -11.12
C ILE A 209 9.94 -15.88 -11.62
N GLU A 210 9.76 -14.82 -12.39
CA GLU A 210 8.44 -14.39 -12.87
C GLU A 210 7.75 -15.45 -13.76
N ASN A 211 8.49 -16.04 -14.70
CA ASN A 211 7.95 -17.08 -15.57
C ASN A 211 7.56 -18.34 -14.79
N ARG A 212 8.34 -18.70 -13.77
CA ARG A 212 8.04 -19.85 -12.91
C ARG A 212 6.80 -19.60 -12.04
N LEU A 213 6.71 -18.43 -11.42
CA LEU A 213 5.54 -18.03 -10.64
C LEU A 213 4.28 -17.98 -11.52
N SER A 214 4.37 -17.42 -12.73
CA SER A 214 3.27 -17.41 -13.70
C SER A 214 2.82 -18.84 -14.08
N THR A 215 3.76 -19.76 -14.20
CA THR A 215 3.45 -21.17 -14.50
C THR A 215 2.73 -21.84 -13.33
N ILE A 216 3.17 -21.60 -12.09
CA ILE A 216 2.50 -22.11 -10.89
C ILE A 216 1.09 -21.52 -10.81
N LYS A 217 0.94 -20.19 -10.96
CA LYS A 217 -0.36 -19.50 -10.93
C LYS A 217 -1.34 -20.10 -11.94
N ARG A 218 -0.92 -20.29 -13.18
CA ARG A 218 -1.76 -20.90 -14.22
C ARG A 218 -2.25 -22.29 -13.81
N ARG A 219 -1.37 -23.14 -13.26
CA ARG A 219 -1.76 -24.49 -12.80
C ARG A 219 -2.76 -24.45 -11.64
N VAL A 220 -2.58 -23.52 -10.71
CA VAL A 220 -3.51 -23.30 -9.58
C VAL A 220 -4.88 -22.85 -10.13
N ASP A 221 -4.91 -21.92 -11.07
CA ASP A 221 -6.14 -21.42 -11.68
C ASP A 221 -6.87 -22.54 -12.47
N GLU A 222 -6.16 -23.35 -13.24
CA GLU A 222 -6.71 -24.51 -13.96
C GLU A 222 -7.36 -25.51 -13.00
N ARG A 223 -6.69 -25.85 -11.88
CA ARG A 223 -7.23 -26.74 -10.86
C ARG A 223 -8.45 -26.14 -10.14
N SER A 224 -8.40 -24.84 -9.83
CA SER A 224 -9.53 -24.13 -9.22
C SER A 224 -10.74 -24.14 -10.15
N ALA A 225 -10.55 -23.84 -11.43
CA ALA A 225 -11.61 -23.89 -12.44
C ALA A 225 -12.21 -25.32 -12.56
N THR A 226 -11.36 -26.34 -12.54
CA THR A 226 -11.81 -27.75 -12.57
C THR A 226 -12.65 -28.09 -11.33
N ARG A 227 -12.23 -27.65 -10.13
CA ARG A 227 -13.02 -27.86 -8.89
C ARG A 227 -14.37 -27.16 -8.93
N VAL A 228 -14.42 -25.93 -9.43
CA VAL A 228 -15.69 -25.19 -9.58
C VAL A 228 -16.62 -25.88 -10.57
N ALA A 229 -16.10 -26.33 -11.72
CA ALA A 229 -16.88 -27.10 -12.71
C ALA A 229 -17.39 -28.41 -12.12
N ALA A 230 -16.54 -29.13 -11.39
CA ALA A 230 -16.89 -30.37 -10.71
C ALA A 230 -18.02 -30.16 -9.68
N ALA A 231 -17.90 -29.13 -8.83
CA ALA A 231 -18.92 -28.77 -7.86
C ALA A 231 -20.27 -28.43 -8.51
N ALA A 232 -20.26 -27.73 -9.65
CA ALA A 232 -21.45 -27.39 -10.40
C ALA A 232 -22.13 -28.68 -11.01
N HIS A 233 -21.34 -29.67 -11.38
CA HIS A 233 -21.88 -30.96 -11.84
C HIS A 233 -22.49 -31.77 -10.68
N VAL A 234 -21.82 -31.82 -9.52
CA VAL A 234 -22.34 -32.45 -8.30
C VAL A 234 -23.66 -31.81 -7.87
N ALA A 235 -23.75 -30.47 -7.89
CA ALA A 235 -24.98 -29.74 -7.57
C ALA A 235 -26.16 -30.07 -8.49
N ARG A 236 -25.89 -30.57 -9.72
CA ARG A 236 -26.88 -31.06 -10.66
C ARG A 236 -27.17 -32.54 -10.51
N GLY A 237 -26.63 -33.24 -9.51
CA GLY A 237 -26.86 -34.64 -9.22
C GLY A 237 -25.92 -35.63 -9.92
N PHE A 238 -24.79 -35.12 -10.50
CA PHE A 238 -23.77 -36.00 -11.05
C PHE A 238 -22.80 -36.46 -9.96
N THR A 239 -22.32 -37.69 -10.05
CA THR A 239 -21.27 -38.23 -9.19
C THR A 239 -19.91 -38.08 -9.87
N LEU A 240 -18.91 -37.54 -9.14
CA LEU A 240 -17.54 -37.47 -9.65
C LEU A 240 -16.87 -38.84 -9.51
N LEU A 241 -16.35 -39.35 -10.63
CA LEU A 241 -15.55 -40.56 -10.65
C LEU A 241 -14.08 -40.21 -10.59
N HIS A 242 -13.31 -40.89 -9.73
CA HIS A 242 -11.87 -40.67 -9.59
C HIS A 242 -11.06 -41.44 -10.65
N ASP A 243 -11.66 -42.51 -11.22
CA ASP A 243 -11.08 -43.33 -12.28
C ASP A 243 -11.89 -43.20 -13.56
N GLU A 244 -11.27 -43.51 -14.72
CA GLU A 244 -12.00 -43.58 -15.99
C GLU A 244 -13.11 -44.64 -15.89
N PRO A 245 -14.38 -44.28 -16.16
CA PRO A 245 -15.46 -45.25 -16.10
C PRO A 245 -15.24 -46.33 -17.17
N SER A 246 -15.45 -47.59 -16.80
CA SER A 246 -15.62 -48.64 -17.79
C SER A 246 -16.79 -48.25 -18.69
N THR A 247 -16.73 -48.61 -19.97
CA THR A 247 -17.72 -48.23 -21.01
C THR A 247 -19.18 -48.58 -20.66
N SER A 248 -19.42 -49.23 -19.53
CA SER A 248 -20.76 -49.67 -19.05
C SER A 248 -21.42 -48.72 -18.05
N GLU A 249 -20.73 -47.71 -17.49
CA GLU A 249 -21.23 -46.94 -16.34
C GLU A 249 -21.75 -45.52 -16.69
N GLY A 250 -21.61 -45.05 -17.92
CA GLY A 250 -22.24 -43.80 -18.39
C GLY A 250 -21.85 -42.51 -17.64
N GLY A 251 -20.66 -42.46 -16.99
CA GLY A 251 -20.18 -41.31 -16.25
C GLY A 251 -19.57 -40.22 -17.15
N VAL A 252 -19.66 -38.98 -16.73
CA VAL A 252 -18.95 -37.84 -17.36
C VAL A 252 -17.56 -37.74 -16.78
N VAL A 253 -16.53 -37.94 -17.60
CA VAL A 253 -15.12 -37.70 -17.21
C VAL A 253 -14.80 -36.24 -17.34
N LEU A 254 -14.39 -35.58 -16.24
CA LEU A 254 -13.84 -34.22 -16.26
C LEU A 254 -12.34 -34.32 -16.53
N PRO A 255 -11.79 -33.46 -17.37
CA PRO A 255 -10.33 -33.40 -17.61
C PRO A 255 -9.57 -33.14 -16.32
N ARG A 256 -8.44 -33.81 -16.14
CA ARG A 256 -7.52 -33.69 -14.99
C ARG A 256 -6.80 -32.37 -14.93
#